data_30e3cf0a8102d8bc53fe02d002e92b1b
#
_entry.id   30e3cf0a8102d8bc53fe02d002e92b1b
#
_cell.length_a   1.000
_cell.length_b   1.000
_cell.length_c   1.000
_cell.angle_alpha   90.00
_cell.angle_beta   90.00
_cell.angle_gamma   90.00
#
_symmetry.space_group_name_H-M   'P 1'
#
loop_
_entity.id
_entity.type
_entity.pdbx_description
1 polymer ?
#
loop_
_entity_poly.entity_id
_entity_poly.type
_entity_poly.pdbx_seq_one_letter_code
_entity_poly.pdbx_strand_id
1 'polypeptide(L)'
;EAHNFVSRIVNKIKSPNSISMQLYNFLMTAENSRIVLLTGTPIINYPNEIAILFNILRGKIKTWYIKLSINDKRKISQDSIKEIFKTNFILKNVVDYIKYKPTSTTLEITRNPFGFINNYDPENDKYKGVNVDNYGNIDDDSLMREIVNVLKEHNISIVTNSTKVQLYD
;
A
#
# COMPACT_ATOMS: atom_id res chain seq x y z
N GLU A 1 -14.61 20.47 -12.04
CA GLU A 1 -13.57 19.87 -12.85
C GLU A 1 -12.29 19.65 -12.01
N ALA A 2 -12.09 18.41 -11.55
CA ALA A 2 -11.05 18.07 -10.59
C ALA A 2 -9.63 18.37 -11.09
N HIS A 3 -9.39 18.26 -12.40
CA HIS A 3 -8.10 18.54 -13.01
C HIS A 3 -7.58 19.96 -12.73
N ASN A 4 -8.46 20.96 -12.68
CA ASN A 4 -8.06 22.33 -12.37
C ASN A 4 -7.51 22.46 -10.94
N PHE A 5 -8.08 21.72 -10.00
CA PHE A 5 -7.59 21.66 -8.63
C PHE A 5 -6.23 20.96 -8.55
N VAL A 6 -6.10 19.79 -9.19
CA VAL A 6 -4.84 19.02 -9.23
C VAL A 6 -3.71 19.83 -9.87
N SER A 7 -3.96 20.47 -11.01
CA SER A 7 -2.99 21.34 -11.68
C SER A 7 -2.55 22.51 -10.79
N ARG A 8 -3.47 23.12 -10.04
CA ARG A 8 -3.12 24.20 -9.08
C ARG A 8 -2.26 23.68 -7.94
N ILE A 9 -2.46 22.46 -7.44
CA ILE A 9 -1.60 21.86 -6.43
C ILE A 9 -0.18 21.70 -6.98
N VAL A 10 -0.02 21.09 -8.16
CA VAL A 10 1.28 20.91 -8.80
C VAL A 10 2.03 22.22 -8.96
N ASN A 11 1.34 23.27 -9.45
CA ASN A 11 1.93 24.60 -9.64
C ASN A 11 2.28 25.31 -8.32
N LYS A 12 1.70 24.91 -7.19
CA LYS A 12 1.89 25.51 -5.87
C LYS A 12 2.59 24.60 -4.86
N ILE A 13 3.16 23.48 -5.29
CA ILE A 13 3.79 22.49 -4.41
C ILE A 13 4.92 23.08 -3.55
N LYS A 14 5.60 24.11 -4.07
CA LYS A 14 6.65 24.86 -3.35
C LYS A 14 6.12 26.00 -2.48
N SER A 15 4.80 26.18 -2.42
CA SER A 15 4.13 27.26 -1.69
C SER A 15 3.17 26.68 -0.65
N PRO A 16 3.66 26.18 0.50
CA PRO A 16 2.86 25.40 1.46
C PRO A 16 1.66 26.19 2.03
N ASN A 17 1.74 27.50 2.07
CA ASN A 17 0.69 28.38 2.57
C ASN A 17 -0.37 28.74 1.54
N SER A 18 -0.26 28.26 0.30
CA SER A 18 -1.28 28.48 -0.72
C SER A 18 -2.57 27.73 -0.38
N ILE A 19 -3.73 28.29 -0.76
CA ILE A 19 -5.04 27.65 -0.57
C ILE A 19 -5.08 26.23 -1.16
N SER A 20 -4.48 26.05 -2.34
CA SER A 20 -4.42 24.74 -2.98
C SER A 20 -3.68 23.69 -2.15
N MET A 21 -2.55 24.07 -1.53
CA MET A 21 -1.78 23.18 -0.66
C MET A 21 -2.49 22.92 0.67
N GLN A 22 -3.17 23.92 1.24
CA GLN A 22 -3.98 23.72 2.43
C GLN A 22 -5.12 22.74 2.17
N LEU A 23 -5.87 22.91 1.07
CA LEU A 23 -6.93 21.96 0.68
C LEU A 23 -6.39 20.56 0.39
N TYR A 24 -5.23 20.45 -0.27
CA TYR A 24 -4.58 19.16 -0.48
C TYR A 24 -4.27 18.47 0.86
N ASN A 25 -3.68 19.20 1.81
CA ASN A 25 -3.39 18.65 3.13
C ASN A 25 -4.66 18.23 3.88
N PHE A 26 -5.76 19.01 3.79
CA PHE A 26 -7.04 18.61 4.38
C PHE A 26 -7.55 17.31 3.79
N LEU A 27 -7.51 17.15 2.46
CA LEU A 27 -7.92 15.90 1.80
C LEU A 27 -7.05 14.72 2.25
N MET A 28 -5.73 14.93 2.40
CA MET A 28 -4.79 13.89 2.80
C MET A 28 -4.88 13.48 4.28
N THR A 29 -5.48 14.33 5.12
CA THR A 29 -5.63 14.09 6.57
C THR A 29 -7.08 13.85 6.99
N ALA A 30 -8.03 13.96 6.08
CA ALA A 30 -9.45 13.76 6.36
C ALA A 30 -9.74 12.31 6.77
N GLU A 31 -10.25 12.13 7.99
CA GLU A 31 -10.68 10.84 8.50
C GLU A 31 -12.14 10.56 8.09
N ASN A 32 -12.46 9.26 7.91
CA ASN A 32 -13.81 8.79 7.55
C ASN A 32 -14.42 9.52 6.34
N SER A 33 -13.58 9.94 5.40
CA SER A 33 -13.99 10.70 4.21
C SER A 33 -14.10 9.81 2.98
N ARG A 34 -15.02 10.19 2.08
CA ARG A 34 -15.09 9.60 0.73
C ARG A 34 -14.82 10.70 -0.28
N ILE A 35 -13.75 10.57 -1.03
CA ILE A 35 -13.33 11.53 -2.03
C ILE A 35 -13.74 11.02 -3.42
N VAL A 36 -14.50 11.84 -4.15
CA VAL A 36 -14.90 11.57 -5.54
C VAL A 36 -14.42 12.73 -6.39
N LEU A 37 -13.60 12.45 -7.37
CA LEU A 37 -13.06 13.43 -8.31
C LEU A 37 -13.71 13.25 -9.69
N LEU A 38 -14.39 14.28 -10.17
CA LEU A 38 -15.06 14.27 -11.47
C LEU A 38 -14.26 15.07 -12.48
N THR A 39 -13.79 14.43 -13.53
CA THR A 39 -13.08 15.07 -14.63
C THR A 39 -13.10 14.19 -15.88
N GLY A 40 -13.23 14.81 -17.05
CA GLY A 40 -13.05 14.14 -18.35
C GLY A 40 -11.60 14.11 -18.82
N THR A 41 -10.71 14.90 -18.19
CA THR A 41 -9.30 15.06 -18.57
C THR A 41 -8.43 15.08 -17.32
N PRO A 42 -8.06 13.90 -16.75
CA PRO A 42 -7.35 13.82 -15.46
C PRO A 42 -5.96 14.45 -15.48
N ILE A 43 -5.35 14.56 -16.67
CA ILE A 43 -4.02 15.17 -16.87
C ILE A 43 -4.14 16.22 -17.96
N ILE A 44 -3.66 17.43 -17.69
CA ILE A 44 -3.71 18.52 -18.67
C ILE A 44 -2.32 19.02 -19.02
N ASN A 45 -1.50 19.34 -18.02
CA ASN A 45 -0.26 20.08 -18.23
C ASN A 45 0.99 19.24 -17.97
N TYR A 46 1.01 18.45 -16.89
CA TYR A 46 2.22 17.79 -16.42
C TYR A 46 1.96 16.34 -15.99
N PRO A 47 2.89 15.43 -16.29
CA PRO A 47 2.77 14.02 -15.84
C PRO A 47 2.64 13.84 -14.32
N ASN A 48 3.23 14.74 -13.52
CA ASN A 48 3.14 14.69 -12.05
C ASN A 48 1.75 15.07 -11.50
N GLU A 49 0.82 15.56 -12.33
CA GLU A 49 -0.60 15.69 -11.97
C GLU A 49 -1.21 14.32 -11.61
N ILE A 50 -0.76 13.24 -12.28
CA ILE A 50 -1.14 11.87 -11.95
C ILE A 50 -0.75 11.54 -10.51
N ALA A 51 0.47 11.83 -10.10
CA ALA A 51 0.95 11.51 -8.77
C ALA A 51 0.09 12.17 -7.69
N ILE A 52 -0.23 13.46 -7.85
CA ILE A 52 -1.12 14.19 -6.94
C ILE A 52 -2.53 13.59 -6.91
N LEU A 53 -3.07 13.27 -8.10
CA LEU A 53 -4.39 12.65 -8.22
C LEU A 53 -4.45 11.31 -7.47
N PHE A 54 -3.48 10.44 -7.70
CA PHE A 54 -3.42 9.14 -7.04
C PHE A 54 -3.13 9.25 -5.54
N ASN A 55 -2.33 10.22 -5.09
CA ASN A 55 -2.13 10.48 -3.67
C ASN A 55 -3.45 10.85 -2.99
N ILE A 56 -4.28 11.70 -3.61
CA ILE A 56 -5.59 12.07 -3.07
C ILE A 56 -6.52 10.86 -2.99
N LEU A 57 -6.55 10.03 -4.04
CA LEU A 57 -7.44 8.86 -4.12
C LEU A 57 -6.97 7.70 -3.24
N ARG A 58 -5.68 7.48 -3.14
CA ARG A 58 -5.09 6.37 -2.37
C ARG A 58 -4.90 6.72 -0.90
N GLY A 59 -4.63 7.99 -0.61
CA GLY A 59 -4.25 8.45 0.72
C GLY A 59 -2.80 8.05 1.08
N LYS A 60 -2.43 8.31 2.32
CA LYS A 60 -1.13 7.93 2.86
C LYS A 60 -1.01 6.41 2.95
N ILE A 61 0.14 5.87 2.55
CA ILE A 61 0.43 4.45 2.59
C ILE A 61 1.25 4.13 3.82
N LYS A 62 0.75 3.20 4.63
CA LYS A 62 1.48 2.63 5.75
C LYS A 62 2.31 1.46 5.25
N THR A 63 3.62 1.54 5.48
CA THR A 63 4.56 0.47 5.16
C THR A 63 5.11 -0.11 6.45
N TRP A 64 5.04 -1.43 6.59
CA TRP A 64 5.70 -2.16 7.65
C TRP A 64 7.09 -2.59 7.19
N TYR A 65 8.09 -2.33 8.02
CA TYR A 65 9.47 -2.78 7.87
C TYR A 65 9.74 -3.82 8.96
N ILE A 66 9.79 -5.08 8.56
CA ILE A 66 9.89 -6.22 9.47
C ILE A 66 11.26 -6.85 9.30
N LYS A 67 12.05 -6.86 10.36
CA LYS A 67 13.32 -7.57 10.36
C LYS A 67 13.10 -9.02 10.73
N LEU A 68 13.55 -9.93 9.86
CA LEU A 68 13.37 -11.36 10.00
C LEU A 68 14.62 -12.02 10.56
N SER A 69 14.43 -13.07 11.38
CA SER A 69 15.42 -14.07 11.73
C SER A 69 15.02 -15.40 11.12
N ILE A 70 15.92 -15.97 10.34
CA ILE A 70 15.68 -17.22 9.64
C ILE A 70 16.40 -18.32 10.43
N ASN A 71 15.63 -19.21 11.06
CA ASN A 71 16.16 -20.27 11.91
C ASN A 71 16.61 -21.51 11.12
N ASP A 72 16.69 -21.41 9.81
CA ASP A 72 17.04 -22.52 8.93
C ASP A 72 18.24 -22.14 8.04
N LYS A 73 19.01 -23.15 7.62
CA LYS A 73 20.14 -22.97 6.67
C LYS A 73 19.70 -22.65 5.24
N ARG A 74 18.40 -22.65 4.98
CA ARG A 74 17.83 -22.31 3.67
C ARG A 74 17.98 -20.84 3.36
N LYS A 75 18.47 -20.50 2.19
CA LYS A 75 18.44 -19.13 1.67
C LYS A 75 17.00 -18.80 1.26
N ILE A 76 16.38 -17.88 1.97
CA ILE A 76 15.06 -17.35 1.61
C ILE A 76 15.25 -16.27 0.57
N SER A 77 14.50 -16.39 -0.54
CA SER A 77 14.45 -15.42 -1.63
C SER A 77 13.19 -14.56 -1.55
N GLN A 78 13.13 -13.51 -2.36
CA GLN A 78 11.93 -12.70 -2.58
C GLN A 78 10.74 -13.59 -3.01
N ASP A 79 10.97 -14.53 -3.91
CA ASP A 79 9.91 -15.41 -4.45
C ASP A 79 9.45 -16.40 -3.38
N SER A 80 10.37 -16.93 -2.56
CA SER A 80 9.99 -17.79 -1.43
C SER A 80 9.03 -17.09 -0.47
N ILE A 81 9.28 -15.82 -0.15
CA ILE A 81 8.38 -15.01 0.71
C ILE A 81 7.02 -14.80 0.02
N LYS A 82 7.01 -14.48 -1.27
CA LYS A 82 5.75 -14.32 -2.00
C LYS A 82 4.92 -15.59 -2.00
N GLU A 83 5.53 -16.74 -2.22
CA GLU A 83 4.82 -18.02 -2.19
C GLU A 83 4.25 -18.31 -0.78
N ILE A 84 5.01 -18.06 0.27
CA ILE A 84 4.53 -18.19 1.66
C ILE A 84 3.26 -17.33 1.87
N PHE A 85 3.25 -16.09 1.40
CA PHE A 85 2.08 -15.20 1.53
C PHE A 85 0.89 -15.66 0.69
N LYS A 86 1.12 -16.29 -0.47
CA LYS A 86 0.06 -16.84 -1.32
C LYS A 86 -0.68 -18.01 -0.67
N THR A 87 -0.06 -18.75 0.24
CA THR A 87 -0.70 -19.89 0.93
C THR A 87 -1.76 -19.46 1.93
N ASN A 88 -1.67 -18.23 2.46
CA ASN A 88 -2.64 -17.69 3.41
C ASN A 88 -3.68 -16.85 2.68
N PHE A 89 -4.97 -17.19 2.87
CA PHE A 89 -6.09 -16.53 2.19
C PHE A 89 -6.13 -15.02 2.46
N ILE A 90 -5.94 -14.59 3.73
CA ILE A 90 -6.00 -13.17 4.11
C ILE A 90 -4.82 -12.42 3.50
N LEU A 91 -3.59 -12.92 3.66
CA LEU A 91 -2.39 -12.25 3.16
C LEU A 91 -2.40 -12.15 1.63
N LYS A 92 -2.79 -13.21 0.93
CA LYS A 92 -2.93 -13.21 -0.53
C LYS A 92 -3.86 -12.09 -1.02
N ASN A 93 -4.96 -11.88 -0.31
CA ASN A 93 -6.00 -10.95 -0.75
C ASN A 93 -5.80 -9.51 -0.26
N VAL A 94 -5.21 -9.32 0.93
CA VAL A 94 -5.12 -7.99 1.56
C VAL A 94 -3.78 -7.30 1.35
N VAL A 95 -2.68 -8.06 1.24
CA VAL A 95 -1.36 -7.48 1.03
C VAL A 95 -1.21 -7.02 -0.41
N ASP A 96 -0.86 -5.74 -0.58
CA ASP A 96 -0.72 -5.08 -1.88
C ASP A 96 0.71 -5.24 -2.42
N TYR A 97 1.71 -4.99 -1.57
CA TYR A 97 3.10 -5.00 -1.99
C TYR A 97 3.97 -5.74 -0.98
N ILE A 98 4.88 -6.56 -1.50
CA ILE A 98 5.87 -7.30 -0.74
C ILE A 98 7.23 -7.12 -1.38
N LYS A 99 8.20 -6.68 -0.58
CA LYS A 99 9.61 -6.62 -0.97
C LYS A 99 10.48 -7.20 0.14
N TYR A 100 11.24 -8.23 -0.18
CA TYR A 100 12.20 -8.79 0.72
C TYR A 100 13.63 -8.45 0.29
N LYS A 101 14.44 -7.99 1.23
CA LYS A 101 15.86 -7.67 1.03
C LYS A 101 16.72 -8.71 1.75
N PRO A 102 17.27 -9.72 1.05
CA PRO A 102 18.02 -10.79 1.69
C PRO A 102 19.26 -10.32 2.46
N THR A 103 19.93 -9.28 1.96
CA THR A 103 21.16 -8.73 2.59
C THR A 103 20.92 -8.14 3.98
N SER A 104 19.77 -7.52 4.20
CA SER A 104 19.36 -6.94 5.49
C SER A 104 18.32 -7.79 6.22
N THR A 105 17.87 -8.90 5.64
CA THR A 105 16.75 -9.72 6.12
C THR A 105 15.50 -8.90 6.46
N THR A 106 15.25 -7.85 5.68
CA THR A 106 14.15 -6.92 5.90
C THR A 106 13.03 -7.18 4.90
N LEU A 107 11.82 -7.33 5.42
CA LEU A 107 10.59 -7.47 4.68
C LEU A 107 9.80 -6.17 4.74
N GLU A 108 9.51 -5.58 3.58
CA GLU A 108 8.67 -4.40 3.41
C GLU A 108 7.30 -4.84 2.91
N ILE A 109 6.25 -4.41 3.60
CA ILE A 109 4.86 -4.79 3.27
C ILE A 109 3.98 -3.55 3.26
N THR A 110 3.11 -3.45 2.26
CA THR A 110 1.95 -2.57 2.28
C THR A 110 0.67 -3.38 2.12
N ARG A 111 -0.47 -2.79 2.50
CA ARG A 111 -1.77 -3.41 2.33
C ARG A 111 -2.66 -2.60 1.39
N ASN A 112 -3.66 -3.23 0.83
CA ASN A 112 -4.76 -2.52 0.17
C ASN A 112 -5.48 -1.59 1.16
N PRO A 113 -6.13 -0.52 0.68
CA PRO A 113 -7.05 0.27 1.49
C PRO A 113 -8.12 -0.63 2.11
N PHE A 114 -8.68 -0.19 3.26
CA PHE A 114 -9.78 -0.89 3.90
C PHE A 114 -10.94 -1.11 2.94
N GLY A 115 -11.49 -2.32 2.95
CA GLY A 115 -12.58 -2.72 2.06
C GLY A 115 -12.14 -3.16 0.66
N PHE A 116 -10.82 -3.25 0.39
CA PHE A 116 -10.33 -3.72 -0.90
C PHE A 116 -9.48 -4.97 -0.76
N ILE A 117 -9.64 -5.89 -1.70
CA ILE A 117 -8.83 -7.11 -1.84
C ILE A 117 -8.25 -7.21 -3.25
N ASN A 118 -7.13 -7.94 -3.36
CA ASN A 118 -6.53 -8.26 -4.65
C ASN A 118 -7.47 -9.11 -5.50
N ASN A 119 -7.56 -8.77 -6.78
CA ASN A 119 -8.27 -9.57 -7.78
C ASN A 119 -7.24 -10.30 -8.65
N TYR A 120 -7.17 -11.62 -8.48
CA TYR A 120 -6.33 -12.50 -9.30
C TYR A 120 -7.18 -13.32 -10.25
N ASP A 121 -6.63 -13.51 -11.46
CA ASP A 121 -7.13 -14.51 -12.38
C ASP A 121 -6.68 -15.90 -11.89
N PRO A 122 -7.60 -16.79 -11.49
CA PRO A 122 -7.23 -18.08 -10.94
C PRO A 122 -6.60 -19.03 -11.98
N GLU A 123 -6.88 -18.82 -13.28
CA GLU A 123 -6.35 -19.66 -14.36
C GLU A 123 -4.92 -19.30 -14.73
N ASN A 124 -4.60 -18.01 -14.70
CA ASN A 124 -3.31 -17.49 -15.17
C ASN A 124 -2.43 -16.93 -14.03
N ASP A 125 -2.87 -16.98 -12.77
CA ASP A 125 -2.24 -16.35 -11.60
C ASP A 125 -1.85 -14.88 -11.87
N LYS A 126 -2.69 -14.18 -12.65
CA LYS A 126 -2.44 -12.81 -13.10
C LYS A 126 -3.26 -11.82 -12.27
N TYR A 127 -2.57 -10.81 -11.74
CA TYR A 127 -3.20 -9.69 -11.05
C TYR A 127 -4.04 -8.85 -12.00
N LYS A 128 -5.31 -8.62 -11.64
CA LYS A 128 -6.30 -7.84 -12.41
C LYS A 128 -6.77 -6.56 -11.70
N GLY A 129 -6.06 -6.12 -10.66
CA GLY A 129 -6.45 -4.96 -9.87
C GLY A 129 -7.05 -5.35 -8.51
N VAL A 130 -8.02 -4.58 -8.03
CA VAL A 130 -8.66 -4.79 -6.74
C VAL A 130 -10.18 -4.87 -6.86
N ASN A 131 -10.80 -5.60 -5.94
CA ASN A 131 -12.25 -5.64 -5.75
C ASN A 131 -12.62 -5.12 -4.37
N VAL A 132 -13.85 -4.65 -4.21
CA VAL A 132 -14.42 -4.33 -2.88
C VAL A 132 -14.91 -5.62 -2.23
N ASP A 133 -14.43 -5.91 -1.02
CA ASP A 133 -14.83 -7.08 -0.24
C ASP A 133 -14.65 -6.86 1.26
N ASN A 134 -15.50 -7.51 2.07
CA ASN A 134 -15.47 -7.44 3.53
C ASN A 134 -14.16 -7.99 4.14
N TYR A 135 -13.50 -8.93 3.49
CA TYR A 135 -12.18 -9.41 3.92
C TYR A 135 -11.11 -8.30 3.91
N GLY A 136 -11.31 -7.25 3.10
CA GLY A 136 -10.45 -6.06 3.11
C GLY A 136 -10.56 -5.20 4.37
N ASN A 137 -11.56 -5.43 5.23
CA ASN A 137 -11.79 -4.66 6.46
C ASN A 137 -11.00 -5.16 7.68
N ILE A 138 -10.11 -6.13 7.51
CA ILE A 138 -9.22 -6.59 8.59
C ILE A 138 -8.39 -5.42 9.15
N ASP A 139 -8.34 -5.28 10.47
CA ASP A 139 -7.51 -4.26 11.11
C ASP A 139 -6.01 -4.59 11.05
N ASP A 140 -5.17 -3.58 11.27
CA ASP A 140 -3.73 -3.70 11.13
C ASP A 140 -3.11 -4.69 12.13
N ASP A 141 -3.64 -4.79 13.34
CA ASP A 141 -3.13 -5.70 14.38
C ASP A 141 -3.48 -7.15 14.03
N SER A 142 -4.68 -7.38 13.52
CA SER A 142 -5.09 -8.69 13.02
C SER A 142 -4.29 -9.12 11.80
N LEU A 143 -4.05 -8.20 10.86
CA LEU A 143 -3.19 -8.46 9.70
C LEU A 143 -1.76 -8.82 10.14
N MET A 144 -1.21 -8.08 11.13
CA MET A 144 0.13 -8.37 11.64
C MET A 144 0.19 -9.74 12.35
N ARG A 145 -0.86 -10.14 13.08
CA ARG A 145 -0.95 -11.49 13.67
C ARG A 145 -0.90 -12.58 12.59
N GLU A 146 -1.64 -12.41 11.49
CA GLU A 146 -1.59 -13.34 10.37
C GLU A 146 -0.19 -13.44 9.75
N ILE A 147 0.49 -12.30 9.55
CA ILE A 147 1.87 -12.27 9.04
C ILE A 147 2.80 -13.05 9.98
N VAL A 148 2.71 -12.80 11.30
CA VAL A 148 3.53 -13.50 12.30
C VAL A 148 3.28 -15.01 12.28
N ASN A 149 2.02 -15.43 12.23
CA ASN A 149 1.63 -16.84 12.22
C ASN A 149 2.19 -17.56 10.99
N VAL A 150 1.95 -17.03 9.81
CA VAL A 150 2.42 -17.62 8.54
C VAL A 150 3.94 -17.69 8.48
N LEU A 151 4.65 -16.66 8.91
CA LEU A 151 6.12 -16.69 8.95
C LEU A 151 6.63 -17.74 9.93
N LYS A 152 6.02 -17.88 11.12
CA LYS A 152 6.39 -18.89 12.12
C LYS A 152 6.20 -20.32 11.61
N GLU A 153 5.12 -20.61 10.89
CA GLU A 153 4.87 -21.92 10.26
C GLU A 153 6.00 -22.32 9.31
N HIS A 154 6.72 -21.35 8.77
CA HIS A 154 7.86 -21.56 7.87
C HIS A 154 9.23 -21.38 8.57
N ASN A 155 9.28 -21.44 9.91
CA ASN A 155 10.50 -21.26 10.72
C ASN A 155 11.18 -19.90 10.57
N ILE A 156 10.39 -18.85 10.28
CA ILE A 156 10.85 -17.47 10.18
C ILE A 156 10.32 -16.70 11.39
N SER A 157 11.21 -16.08 12.15
CA SER A 157 10.86 -15.26 13.33
C SER A 157 11.00 -13.77 13.02
N ILE A 158 10.18 -12.96 13.66
CA ILE A 158 10.29 -11.49 13.59
C ILE A 158 11.18 -11.01 14.74
N VAL A 159 12.22 -10.24 14.39
CA VAL A 159 13.15 -9.62 15.35
C VAL A 159 12.65 -8.24 15.76
N THR A 160 12.33 -7.39 14.79
CA THR A 160 11.81 -6.04 15.00
C THR A 160 10.76 -5.72 13.95
N ASN A 161 9.83 -4.84 14.34
CA ASN A 161 8.82 -4.31 13.43
C ASN A 161 8.76 -2.79 13.62
N SER A 162 8.79 -2.05 12.54
CA SER A 162 8.59 -0.60 12.50
C SER A 162 7.66 -0.23 11.36
N THR A 163 6.99 0.91 11.49
CA THR A 163 6.07 1.40 10.46
C THR A 163 6.48 2.79 10.00
N LYS A 164 6.29 3.05 8.71
CA LYS A 164 6.41 4.38 8.12
C LYS A 164 5.14 4.68 7.35
N VAL A 165 4.60 5.86 7.55
CA VAL A 165 3.42 6.36 6.82
C VAL A 165 3.88 7.49 5.91
N GLN A 166 3.69 7.33 4.62
CA GLN A 166 4.15 8.30 3.62
C GLN A 166 3.22 8.36 2.42
N LEU A 167 3.33 9.44 1.65
CA LEU A 167 2.79 9.50 0.29
C LEU A 167 3.74 8.77 -0.65
N TYR A 168 3.20 8.27 -1.74
CA TYR A 168 4.02 7.84 -2.87
C TYR A 168 4.54 9.10 -3.57
N ASP A 169 5.86 9.25 -3.60
CA ASP A 169 6.54 10.26 -4.41
C ASP A 169 6.71 9.77 -5.85
#